data_e1eaa56fe88cddda6a149376fbdc973f
#
_entry.id   e1eaa56fe88cddda6a149376fbdc973f
#
_cell.length_a   1.000
_cell.length_b   1.000
_cell.length_c   1.000
_cell.angle_alpha   90.00
_cell.angle_beta   90.00
_cell.angle_gamma   90.00
#
_symmetry.space_group_name_H-M   'P 1'
#
loop_
_entity.id
_entity.type
_entity.pdbx_description
1 polymer ?
#
loop_
_entity_poly.entity_id
_entity_poly.type
_entity_poly.pdbx_seq_one_letter_code
_entity_poly.pdbx_strand_id
1 'polypeptide(L)'
;MGFMGSDFFETPHIDRLADESMKFTAAYSAAPNCAPSRACLMSGLYTPRHGVYTVGDPARGNDRYRKLIPAENNRVLDDRFTTIADRFSQAGYRCASVGKWHLGQSPLSQGFQANIAGNQTGSPRGGYFSPYQNPQLSDGEQGEYLTDRLTTAACQFIKDNQGSPFFLYLTHYAVHTPLQAKKEDIAYFQSKPAGKLHQHATYAAMIRSMDQSIGRVLQTLREQQLDQKTIVVFTSDNGGYGPATSMLPLRGSKGMLYEGGIRVPLLIKWPGVTQPGSTTGEAVINLDLYPTFLEMTNIPVLESELLDGESLVPLLKDPQTRLESRSLFWHFPAYLQKYRGMQQRFRTTPVSVIRQGDWKLLEFFEDGHQELYNTRLDIGESKELSGSHPEKTQELSQALHRWQKQVKAAIPAELNPEYKPED
;
A
#
# COMPACT_ATOMS: atom_id res chain seq x y z
N MET A 1 -14.87 -1.39 -0.54
CA MET A 1 -15.16 -2.83 -0.75
C MET A 1 -16.30 -3.19 0.17
N GLY A 2 -17.10 -4.22 -0.18
CA GLY A 2 -18.28 -4.64 0.60
C GLY A 2 -17.92 -5.03 2.03
N PHE A 3 -16.92 -5.88 2.22
CA PHE A 3 -16.46 -6.31 3.57
C PHE A 3 -15.94 -5.16 4.46
N MET A 4 -15.66 -3.99 3.87
CA MET A 4 -15.27 -2.77 4.59
C MET A 4 -16.45 -1.79 4.78
N GLY A 5 -17.68 -2.21 4.47
CA GLY A 5 -18.90 -1.44 4.70
C GLY A 5 -19.34 -0.51 3.57
N SER A 6 -18.80 -0.63 2.35
CA SER A 6 -19.34 0.10 1.21
C SER A 6 -20.70 -0.47 0.80
N ASP A 7 -21.68 0.39 0.68
CA ASP A 7 -23.02 0.08 0.16
C ASP A 7 -23.16 0.36 -1.36
N PHE A 8 -22.09 0.83 -1.99
CA PHE A 8 -22.06 1.16 -3.42
C PHE A 8 -21.11 0.26 -4.22
N PHE A 9 -19.89 0.02 -3.71
CA PHE A 9 -18.92 -0.85 -4.37
C PHE A 9 -19.29 -2.32 -4.15
N GLU A 10 -19.33 -3.09 -5.23
CA GLU A 10 -19.70 -4.50 -5.23
C GLU A 10 -18.44 -5.35 -5.43
N THR A 11 -18.08 -6.12 -4.40
CA THR A 11 -16.85 -6.91 -4.36
C THR A 11 -17.11 -8.34 -3.86
N PRO A 12 -18.04 -9.11 -4.48
CA PRO A 12 -18.46 -10.41 -3.96
C PRO A 12 -17.32 -11.44 -3.87
N HIS A 13 -16.33 -11.38 -4.75
CA HIS A 13 -15.20 -12.31 -4.72
C HIS A 13 -14.18 -11.94 -3.61
N ILE A 14 -13.90 -10.65 -3.41
CA ILE A 14 -13.07 -10.17 -2.33
C ILE A 14 -13.76 -10.35 -0.98
N ASP A 15 -15.07 -10.12 -0.91
CA ASP A 15 -15.87 -10.31 0.31
C ASP A 15 -15.86 -11.79 0.71
N ARG A 16 -16.00 -12.72 -0.25
CA ARG A 16 -15.83 -14.15 0.01
C ARG A 16 -14.41 -14.50 0.46
N LEU A 17 -13.37 -13.92 -0.16
CA LEU A 17 -12.00 -14.10 0.30
C LEU A 17 -11.83 -13.61 1.74
N ALA A 18 -12.48 -12.50 2.12
CA ALA A 18 -12.46 -12.00 3.49
C ALA A 18 -13.08 -12.98 4.49
N ASP A 19 -14.16 -13.67 4.10
CA ASP A 19 -14.79 -14.71 4.93
C ASP A 19 -13.93 -15.98 5.05
N GLU A 20 -13.07 -16.25 4.08
CA GLU A 20 -12.12 -17.37 4.06
C GLU A 20 -10.77 -17.03 4.70
N SER A 21 -10.55 -15.77 5.09
CA SER A 21 -9.27 -15.22 5.56
C SER A 21 -9.34 -14.74 7.00
N MET A 22 -8.17 -14.47 7.58
CA MET A 22 -8.02 -13.57 8.73
C MET A 22 -8.02 -12.13 8.23
N LYS A 23 -8.85 -11.28 8.87
CA LYS A 23 -8.99 -9.84 8.58
C LYS A 23 -8.20 -9.01 9.59
N PHE A 24 -7.37 -8.10 9.10
CA PHE A 24 -6.64 -7.15 9.94
C PHE A 24 -7.33 -5.80 9.89
N THR A 25 -7.89 -5.35 11.00
CA THR A 25 -8.63 -4.09 11.06
C THR A 25 -7.77 -2.87 11.29
N ALA A 26 -6.51 -3.04 11.70
CA ALA A 26 -5.51 -1.99 11.89
C ALA A 26 -4.23 -2.27 11.10
N ALA A 27 -4.37 -2.54 9.79
CA ALA A 27 -3.26 -2.73 8.89
C ALA A 27 -2.89 -1.42 8.17
N TYR A 28 -1.59 -1.20 8.01
CA TYR A 28 -1.05 0.05 7.46
C TYR A 28 -0.09 -0.20 6.28
N SER A 29 -0.12 0.71 5.31
CA SER A 29 0.98 0.88 4.38
C SER A 29 2.11 1.68 5.03
N ALA A 30 3.37 1.34 4.78
CA ALA A 30 4.53 2.03 5.37
C ALA A 30 4.83 3.41 4.74
N ALA A 31 4.05 3.81 3.75
CA ALA A 31 4.10 5.14 3.16
C ALA A 31 2.73 5.52 2.56
N PRO A 32 2.44 6.84 2.41
CA PRO A 32 1.12 7.29 1.99
C PRO A 32 0.89 7.22 0.48
N ASN A 33 1.90 6.76 -0.30
CA ASN A 33 1.78 6.60 -1.75
C ASN A 33 2.58 5.41 -2.31
N CYS A 34 2.38 5.10 -3.60
CA CYS A 34 2.68 3.80 -4.19
C CYS A 34 4.15 3.34 -4.10
N ALA A 35 5.09 4.06 -4.74
CA ALA A 35 6.48 3.59 -4.86
C ALA A 35 7.13 3.35 -3.49
N PRO A 36 7.11 4.30 -2.52
CA PRO A 36 7.72 4.05 -1.23
C PRO A 36 7.06 2.91 -0.44
N SER A 37 5.73 2.78 -0.48
CA SER A 37 5.04 1.67 0.17
C SER A 37 5.43 0.31 -0.43
N ARG A 38 5.58 0.24 -1.77
CA ARG A 38 6.04 -0.96 -2.47
C ARG A 38 7.51 -1.27 -2.17
N ALA A 39 8.36 -0.25 -2.07
CA ALA A 39 9.76 -0.42 -1.67
C ALA A 39 9.86 -1.01 -0.25
N CYS A 40 9.06 -0.50 0.70
CA CYS A 40 9.00 -1.04 2.05
C CYS A 40 8.54 -2.51 2.07
N LEU A 41 7.48 -2.84 1.32
CA LEU A 41 6.99 -4.23 1.21
C LEU A 41 8.05 -5.17 0.65
N MET A 42 8.74 -4.76 -0.45
CA MET A 42 9.72 -5.61 -1.12
C MET A 42 11.00 -5.79 -0.31
N SER A 43 11.43 -4.76 0.42
CA SER A 43 12.70 -4.79 1.18
C SER A 43 12.55 -5.13 2.66
N GLY A 44 11.34 -5.07 3.23
CA GLY A 44 11.12 -5.20 4.68
C GLY A 44 11.66 -4.02 5.50
N LEU A 45 11.94 -2.88 4.87
CA LEU A 45 12.61 -1.72 5.47
C LEU A 45 11.75 -0.45 5.43
N TYR A 46 11.90 0.42 6.43
CA TYR A 46 11.33 1.76 6.41
C TYR A 46 11.96 2.66 5.34
N THR A 47 11.21 3.65 4.88
CA THR A 47 11.60 4.58 3.82
C THR A 47 12.97 5.26 4.01
N PRO A 48 13.45 5.65 5.22
CA PRO A 48 14.77 6.25 5.37
C PRO A 48 15.93 5.35 4.98
N ARG A 49 15.77 4.02 5.07
CA ARG A 49 16.86 3.08 4.79
C ARG A 49 17.14 2.94 3.30
N HIS A 50 16.11 3.02 2.46
CA HIS A 50 16.26 2.92 1.00
C HIS A 50 16.11 4.27 0.28
N GLY A 51 15.67 5.33 0.97
CA GLY A 51 15.58 6.68 0.42
C GLY A 51 14.47 6.89 -0.63
N VAL A 52 13.58 5.92 -0.84
CA VAL A 52 12.38 6.07 -1.69
C VAL A 52 11.28 6.65 -0.81
N TYR A 53 11.10 7.97 -0.81
CA TYR A 53 10.17 8.66 0.08
C TYR A 53 8.83 8.98 -0.60
N THR A 54 8.86 9.23 -1.90
CA THR A 54 7.69 9.63 -2.67
C THR A 54 7.78 9.18 -4.13
N VAL A 55 6.73 9.43 -4.89
CA VAL A 55 6.68 9.18 -6.33
C VAL A 55 7.25 10.39 -7.10
N GLY A 56 8.35 10.19 -7.80
CA GLY A 56 8.95 11.23 -8.66
C GLY A 56 9.62 12.35 -7.87
N ASP A 57 9.28 13.59 -8.19
CA ASP A 57 9.86 14.79 -7.57
C ASP A 57 9.35 14.97 -6.13
N PRO A 58 10.25 15.14 -5.13
CA PRO A 58 9.86 15.44 -3.76
C PRO A 58 9.40 16.89 -3.55
N ALA A 59 9.72 17.80 -4.46
CA ALA A 59 9.43 19.22 -4.39
C ALA A 59 8.14 19.60 -5.16
N ARG A 60 7.06 18.79 -5.03
CA ARG A 60 5.82 19.04 -5.75
C ARG A 60 5.00 20.21 -5.19
N GLY A 61 4.22 20.85 -6.05
CA GLY A 61 3.46 22.06 -5.74
C GLY A 61 4.21 23.33 -6.12
N ASN A 62 3.64 24.48 -5.81
CA ASN A 62 4.27 25.77 -6.11
C ASN A 62 5.41 26.03 -5.10
N ASP A 63 6.61 26.33 -5.61
CA ASP A 63 7.83 26.59 -4.84
C ASP A 63 7.70 27.78 -3.88
N ARG A 64 6.99 28.81 -4.30
CA ARG A 64 6.67 29.96 -3.45
C ARG A 64 6.08 29.60 -2.08
N TYR A 65 5.39 28.45 -1.99
CA TYR A 65 4.71 28.03 -0.76
C TYR A 65 5.41 26.91 -0.01
N ARG A 66 6.46 26.31 -0.58
CA ARG A 66 7.28 25.32 0.13
C ARG A 66 8.29 26.05 1.03
N LYS A 67 8.14 25.89 2.33
CA LYS A 67 9.01 26.56 3.30
C LYS A 67 10.41 25.96 3.35
N LEU A 68 10.51 24.64 3.18
CA LEU A 68 11.76 23.89 3.28
C LEU A 68 12.16 23.30 1.91
N ILE A 69 13.44 23.06 1.73
CA ILE A 69 13.96 22.21 0.67
C ILE A 69 13.69 20.76 1.11
N PRO A 70 12.95 19.96 0.34
CA PRO A 70 12.70 18.56 0.70
C PRO A 70 13.96 17.71 0.58
N ALA A 71 13.99 16.56 1.25
CA ALA A 71 15.07 15.60 1.10
C ALA A 71 15.16 15.03 -0.32
N GLU A 72 16.35 14.62 -0.73
CA GLU A 72 16.54 13.86 -1.97
C GLU A 72 15.69 12.60 -1.95
N ASN A 73 15.14 12.25 -3.09
CA ASN A 73 14.26 11.09 -3.25
C ASN A 73 14.83 10.11 -4.27
N ASN A 74 15.13 8.90 -3.84
CA ASN A 74 15.42 7.81 -4.75
C ASN A 74 14.15 7.45 -5.53
N ARG A 75 14.29 7.33 -6.86
CA ARG A 75 13.16 7.00 -7.74
C ARG A 75 13.00 5.52 -7.98
N VAL A 76 13.99 4.73 -7.57
CA VAL A 76 14.07 3.28 -7.74
C VAL A 76 14.49 2.64 -6.42
N LEU A 77 14.10 1.39 -6.22
CA LEU A 77 14.71 0.55 -5.19
C LEU A 77 16.02 0.01 -5.77
N ASP A 78 17.13 0.36 -5.13
CA ASP A 78 18.47 -0.04 -5.56
C ASP A 78 18.64 -1.56 -5.44
N ASP A 79 19.30 -2.20 -6.42
CA ASP A 79 19.52 -3.65 -6.48
C ASP A 79 20.39 -4.20 -5.32
N ARG A 80 21.04 -3.31 -4.53
CA ARG A 80 21.74 -3.72 -3.30
C ARG A 80 20.80 -4.21 -2.19
N PHE A 81 19.50 -3.87 -2.27
CA PHE A 81 18.51 -4.32 -1.30
C PHE A 81 17.94 -5.67 -1.72
N THR A 82 18.14 -6.67 -0.90
CA THR A 82 17.54 -7.98 -1.09
C THR A 82 16.03 -7.88 -0.94
N THR A 83 15.30 -8.26 -1.98
CA THR A 83 13.84 -8.26 -1.94
C THR A 83 13.27 -9.59 -1.46
N ILE A 84 11.99 -9.59 -1.09
CA ILE A 84 11.29 -10.85 -0.78
C ILE A 84 11.31 -11.83 -1.97
N ALA A 85 11.29 -11.33 -3.21
CA ALA A 85 11.36 -12.17 -4.40
C ALA A 85 12.76 -12.79 -4.60
N ASP A 86 13.83 -12.07 -4.23
CA ASP A 86 15.19 -12.67 -4.20
C ASP A 86 15.24 -13.84 -3.24
N ARG A 87 14.65 -13.69 -2.04
CA ARG A 87 14.60 -14.73 -1.03
C ARG A 87 13.83 -15.97 -1.49
N PHE A 88 12.65 -15.75 -2.09
CA PHE A 88 11.87 -16.82 -2.67
C PHE A 88 12.59 -17.50 -3.83
N SER A 89 13.21 -16.73 -4.74
CA SER A 89 13.97 -17.26 -5.86
C SER A 89 15.15 -18.13 -5.40
N GLN A 90 15.91 -17.64 -4.40
CA GLN A 90 17.01 -18.40 -3.78
C GLN A 90 16.53 -19.70 -3.11
N ALA A 91 15.30 -19.73 -2.60
CA ALA A 91 14.65 -20.91 -2.04
C ALA A 91 13.99 -21.81 -3.09
N GLY A 92 14.19 -21.54 -4.38
CA GLY A 92 13.69 -22.38 -5.49
C GLY A 92 12.28 -22.10 -5.94
N TYR A 93 11.67 -21.01 -5.48
CA TYR A 93 10.35 -20.57 -5.97
C TYR A 93 10.43 -19.97 -7.36
N ARG A 94 9.39 -20.18 -8.18
CA ARG A 94 9.17 -19.45 -9.42
C ARG A 94 8.46 -18.13 -9.09
N CYS A 95 9.14 -16.99 -9.34
CA CYS A 95 8.64 -15.66 -8.98
C CYS A 95 8.18 -14.90 -10.21
N ALA A 96 6.94 -14.41 -10.22
CA ALA A 96 6.40 -13.56 -11.26
C ALA A 96 5.87 -12.24 -10.71
N SER A 97 6.21 -11.13 -11.36
CA SER A 97 5.60 -9.82 -11.19
C SER A 97 4.63 -9.56 -12.32
N VAL A 98 3.34 -9.40 -12.01
CA VAL A 98 2.27 -9.15 -12.97
C VAL A 98 1.58 -7.83 -12.65
N GLY A 99 1.75 -6.83 -13.51
CA GLY A 99 1.17 -5.51 -13.37
C GLY A 99 2.17 -4.44 -12.94
N LYS A 100 1.74 -3.52 -12.10
CA LYS A 100 2.51 -2.34 -11.69
C LYS A 100 3.70 -2.71 -10.79
N TRP A 101 4.91 -2.43 -11.28
CA TRP A 101 6.14 -2.52 -10.48
C TRP A 101 6.45 -1.22 -9.73
N HIS A 102 6.80 -0.15 -10.46
CA HIS A 102 7.01 1.21 -9.95
C HIS A 102 8.24 1.38 -9.04
N LEU A 103 9.21 0.47 -9.08
CA LEU A 103 10.44 0.49 -8.28
C LEU A 103 11.72 0.45 -9.12
N GLY A 104 11.61 0.55 -10.44
CA GLY A 104 12.71 0.49 -11.40
C GLY A 104 12.22 0.10 -12.77
N GLN A 105 13.13 -0.02 -13.73
CA GLN A 105 12.80 -0.34 -15.13
C GLN A 105 12.19 -1.74 -15.27
N SER A 106 12.63 -2.68 -14.43
CA SER A 106 12.16 -4.06 -14.48
C SER A 106 12.32 -4.73 -13.10
N PRO A 107 11.39 -5.60 -12.68
CA PRO A 107 11.56 -6.43 -11.49
C PRO A 107 12.53 -7.61 -11.67
N LEU A 108 13.02 -7.86 -12.90
CA LEU A 108 13.87 -9.03 -13.18
C LEU A 108 15.22 -8.97 -12.44
N SER A 109 15.75 -7.78 -12.15
CA SER A 109 16.96 -7.63 -11.32
C SER A 109 16.69 -7.77 -9.82
N GLN A 110 15.43 -7.93 -9.42
CA GLN A 110 14.96 -7.95 -8.04
C GLN A 110 14.30 -9.29 -7.68
N GLY A 111 14.86 -10.41 -8.19
CA GLY A 111 14.47 -11.78 -7.83
C GLY A 111 13.32 -12.39 -8.63
N PHE A 112 12.67 -11.65 -9.51
CA PHE A 112 11.62 -12.19 -10.38
C PHE A 112 12.18 -12.81 -11.65
N GLN A 113 11.65 -13.96 -12.07
CA GLN A 113 11.99 -14.62 -13.35
C GLN A 113 11.01 -14.25 -14.46
N ALA A 114 9.81 -13.80 -14.13
CA ALA A 114 8.81 -13.36 -15.10
C ALA A 114 8.33 -11.94 -14.75
N ASN A 115 8.25 -11.10 -15.79
CA ASN A 115 7.73 -9.73 -15.71
C ASN A 115 6.67 -9.52 -16.78
N ILE A 116 5.45 -9.23 -16.37
CA ILE A 116 4.34 -8.88 -17.24
C ILE A 116 3.86 -7.48 -16.87
N ALA A 117 4.09 -6.51 -17.72
CA ALA A 117 3.71 -5.10 -17.60
C ALA A 117 4.49 -4.28 -16.53
N GLY A 118 5.37 -4.88 -15.72
CA GLY A 118 6.10 -4.18 -14.68
C GLY A 118 7.19 -3.26 -15.21
N ASN A 119 7.14 -1.97 -14.89
CA ASN A 119 8.16 -0.98 -15.22
C ASN A 119 8.12 0.20 -14.24
N GLN A 120 8.93 1.25 -14.50
CA GLN A 120 9.02 2.44 -13.63
C GLN A 120 7.73 3.25 -13.53
N THR A 121 6.74 3.07 -14.40
CA THR A 121 5.53 3.90 -14.39
C THR A 121 4.53 3.44 -13.34
N GLY A 122 3.97 4.41 -12.62
CA GLY A 122 2.96 4.15 -11.60
C GLY A 122 1.51 4.11 -12.11
N SER A 123 1.31 4.40 -13.40
CA SER A 123 0.00 4.41 -14.08
C SER A 123 0.12 3.81 -15.48
N PRO A 124 -0.96 3.28 -16.07
CA PRO A 124 -0.92 2.75 -17.44
C PRO A 124 -0.78 3.91 -18.45
N ARG A 125 0.33 3.92 -19.22
CA ARG A 125 0.65 5.01 -20.17
C ARG A 125 -0.41 5.17 -21.25
N GLY A 126 -0.83 4.07 -21.87
CA GLY A 126 -1.90 4.04 -22.89
C GLY A 126 -3.31 4.02 -22.32
N GLY A 127 -3.46 4.08 -20.99
CA GLY A 127 -4.74 3.89 -20.34
C GLY A 127 -5.05 2.41 -20.08
N TYR A 128 -6.34 2.12 -19.83
CA TYR A 128 -6.78 0.76 -19.45
C TYR A 128 -7.28 -0.09 -20.61
N PHE A 129 -7.27 0.44 -21.82
CA PHE A 129 -7.68 -0.30 -23.02
C PHE A 129 -6.53 -0.41 -24.01
N SER A 130 -6.41 -1.59 -24.67
CA SER A 130 -5.43 -1.81 -25.73
C SER A 130 -5.65 -0.80 -26.89
N PRO A 131 -4.56 -0.18 -27.41
CA PRO A 131 -3.14 -0.44 -27.14
C PRO A 131 -2.64 0.18 -25.83
N TYR A 132 -1.93 -0.64 -25.02
CA TYR A 132 -1.51 -0.25 -23.65
C TYR A 132 -0.31 0.69 -23.59
N GLN A 133 0.46 0.78 -24.67
CA GLN A 133 1.74 1.53 -24.74
C GLN A 133 2.70 1.18 -23.58
N ASN A 134 2.72 -0.09 -23.19
CA ASN A 134 3.56 -0.61 -22.13
C ASN A 134 4.71 -1.45 -22.73
N PRO A 135 5.99 -1.08 -22.52
CA PRO A 135 7.12 -1.78 -23.14
C PRO A 135 7.30 -3.23 -22.63
N GLN A 136 6.65 -3.59 -21.53
CA GLN A 136 6.71 -4.92 -20.92
C GLN A 136 5.41 -5.72 -21.09
N LEU A 137 4.53 -5.28 -22.00
CA LEU A 137 3.27 -5.96 -22.28
C LEU A 137 2.91 -5.73 -23.76
N SER A 138 2.84 -6.81 -24.53
CA SER A 138 2.31 -6.74 -25.89
C SER A 138 0.84 -6.34 -25.87
N ASP A 139 0.45 -5.49 -26.83
CA ASP A 139 -0.95 -5.14 -27.02
C ASP A 139 -1.77 -6.39 -27.34
N GLY A 140 -2.97 -6.42 -26.79
CA GLY A 140 -3.97 -7.43 -27.12
C GLY A 140 -4.92 -6.94 -28.21
N GLU A 141 -6.09 -7.56 -28.32
CA GLU A 141 -7.14 -7.11 -29.23
C GLU A 141 -7.54 -5.67 -28.92
N GLN A 142 -8.00 -4.95 -29.94
CA GLN A 142 -8.45 -3.58 -29.77
C GLN A 142 -9.57 -3.50 -28.71
N GLY A 143 -9.34 -2.69 -27.68
CA GLY A 143 -10.31 -2.51 -26.60
C GLY A 143 -10.24 -3.58 -25.49
N GLU A 144 -9.28 -4.53 -25.55
CA GLU A 144 -9.05 -5.44 -24.42
C GLU A 144 -8.70 -4.65 -23.15
N TYR A 145 -9.35 -5.00 -22.04
CA TYR A 145 -9.17 -4.26 -20.78
C TYR A 145 -7.93 -4.75 -20.01
N LEU A 146 -7.07 -3.83 -19.59
CA LEU A 146 -5.77 -4.13 -18.98
C LEU A 146 -5.89 -5.06 -17.75
N THR A 147 -6.89 -4.84 -16.90
CA THR A 147 -7.10 -5.70 -15.72
C THR A 147 -7.37 -7.14 -16.13
N ASP A 148 -8.16 -7.37 -17.17
CA ASP A 148 -8.47 -8.72 -17.68
C ASP A 148 -7.24 -9.36 -18.33
N ARG A 149 -6.44 -8.59 -19.05
CA ARG A 149 -5.16 -9.03 -19.65
C ARG A 149 -4.17 -9.50 -18.59
N LEU A 150 -3.98 -8.71 -17.54
CA LEU A 150 -3.10 -9.06 -16.41
C LEU A 150 -3.63 -10.30 -15.65
N THR A 151 -4.95 -10.39 -15.49
CA THR A 151 -5.58 -11.56 -14.87
C THR A 151 -5.32 -12.83 -15.66
N THR A 152 -5.46 -12.76 -16.98
CA THR A 152 -5.20 -13.90 -17.88
C THR A 152 -3.75 -14.36 -17.76
N ALA A 153 -2.79 -13.42 -17.71
CA ALA A 153 -1.37 -13.73 -17.52
C ALA A 153 -1.08 -14.35 -16.15
N ALA A 154 -1.72 -13.85 -15.09
CA ALA A 154 -1.59 -14.40 -13.74
C ALA A 154 -2.16 -15.84 -13.65
N CYS A 155 -3.33 -16.08 -14.23
CA CYS A 155 -3.93 -17.41 -14.28
C CYS A 155 -3.06 -18.38 -15.10
N GLN A 156 -2.48 -17.93 -16.20
CA GLN A 156 -1.58 -18.75 -17.02
C GLN A 156 -0.30 -19.11 -16.24
N PHE A 157 0.30 -18.13 -15.55
CA PHE A 157 1.46 -18.38 -14.69
C PHE A 157 1.19 -19.46 -13.63
N ILE A 158 0.01 -19.44 -12.99
CA ILE A 158 -0.39 -20.47 -12.01
C ILE A 158 -0.44 -21.85 -12.67
N LYS A 159 -1.08 -21.95 -13.84
CA LYS A 159 -1.21 -23.21 -14.60
C LYS A 159 0.15 -23.78 -15.01
N ASP A 160 1.07 -22.92 -15.46
CA ASP A 160 2.40 -23.31 -15.93
C ASP A 160 3.32 -23.76 -14.78
N ASN A 161 3.01 -23.36 -13.53
CA ASN A 161 3.84 -23.64 -12.36
C ASN A 161 3.16 -24.52 -11.31
N GLN A 162 2.09 -25.26 -11.65
CA GLN A 162 1.34 -26.12 -10.72
C GLN A 162 2.20 -27.20 -10.02
N GLY A 163 3.32 -27.61 -10.63
CA GLY A 163 4.25 -28.62 -10.10
C GLY A 163 5.42 -28.05 -9.29
N SER A 164 5.49 -26.75 -9.07
CA SER A 164 6.58 -26.08 -8.38
C SER A 164 6.09 -25.06 -7.37
N PRO A 165 6.82 -24.75 -6.30
CA PRO A 165 6.49 -23.62 -5.46
C PRO A 165 6.62 -22.31 -6.26
N PHE A 166 5.68 -21.37 -6.07
CA PHE A 166 5.70 -20.10 -6.77
C PHE A 166 5.36 -18.92 -5.86
N PHE A 167 5.86 -17.75 -6.23
CA PHE A 167 5.49 -16.45 -5.70
C PHE A 167 4.93 -15.58 -6.82
N LEU A 168 3.63 -15.31 -6.78
CA LEU A 168 2.95 -14.43 -7.73
C LEU A 168 2.66 -13.08 -7.07
N TYR A 169 3.33 -12.03 -7.52
CA TYR A 169 3.08 -10.65 -7.13
C TYR A 169 2.16 -10.00 -8.17
N LEU A 170 0.83 -10.18 -7.98
CA LEU A 170 -0.20 -9.62 -8.85
C LEU A 170 -0.60 -8.23 -8.38
N THR A 171 -0.15 -7.22 -9.07
CA THR A 171 -0.33 -5.82 -8.72
C THR A 171 -1.02 -5.06 -9.84
N HIS A 172 -2.34 -5.03 -9.80
CA HIS A 172 -3.11 -4.30 -10.79
C HIS A 172 -2.74 -2.81 -10.85
N TYR A 173 -2.82 -2.20 -12.04
CA TYR A 173 -2.87 -0.75 -12.17
C TYR A 173 -4.20 -0.19 -11.64
N ALA A 174 -5.28 -0.96 -11.71
CA ALA A 174 -6.57 -0.63 -11.12
C ALA A 174 -6.44 -0.52 -9.57
N VAL A 175 -7.02 0.50 -8.97
CA VAL A 175 -7.96 1.48 -9.52
C VAL A 175 -7.31 2.88 -9.68
N HIS A 176 -6.08 2.94 -10.21
CA HIS A 176 -5.32 4.18 -10.39
C HIS A 176 -5.84 5.00 -11.58
N THR A 177 -5.58 6.31 -11.58
CA THR A 177 -5.84 7.18 -12.76
C THR A 177 -4.98 6.78 -13.96
N PRO A 178 -5.51 7.01 -15.20
CA PRO A 178 -6.79 7.61 -15.55
C PRO A 178 -7.97 6.70 -15.14
N LEU A 179 -9.09 7.30 -14.72
CA LEU A 179 -10.27 6.51 -14.38
C LEU A 179 -10.96 6.07 -15.67
N GLN A 180 -10.83 4.79 -16.01
CA GLN A 180 -11.39 4.18 -17.22
C GLN A 180 -11.86 2.77 -16.88
N ALA A 181 -13.07 2.44 -17.28
CA ALA A 181 -13.68 1.12 -17.08
C ALA A 181 -14.55 0.73 -18.27
N LYS A 182 -14.99 -0.52 -18.28
CA LYS A 182 -15.91 -1.04 -19.28
C LYS A 182 -17.21 -0.24 -19.27
N LYS A 183 -17.72 0.13 -20.45
CA LYS A 183 -18.90 1.02 -20.58
C LYS A 183 -20.14 0.45 -19.93
N GLU A 184 -20.35 -0.85 -20.06
CA GLU A 184 -21.48 -1.58 -19.46
C GLU A 184 -21.45 -1.51 -17.93
N ASP A 185 -20.26 -1.66 -17.30
CA ASP A 185 -20.11 -1.55 -15.86
C ASP A 185 -20.31 -0.12 -15.37
N ILE A 186 -19.83 0.88 -16.13
CA ILE A 186 -20.09 2.30 -15.80
C ILE A 186 -21.60 2.57 -15.85
N ALA A 187 -22.29 2.14 -16.91
CA ALA A 187 -23.73 2.33 -17.05
C ALA A 187 -24.53 1.65 -15.92
N TYR A 188 -24.11 0.46 -15.51
CA TYR A 188 -24.68 -0.25 -14.37
C TYR A 188 -24.57 0.60 -13.08
N PHE A 189 -23.38 1.09 -12.72
CA PHE A 189 -23.20 1.88 -11.53
C PHE A 189 -23.81 3.29 -11.61
N GLN A 190 -24.00 3.84 -12.82
CA GLN A 190 -24.75 5.08 -13.02
C GLN A 190 -26.24 4.92 -12.73
N SER A 191 -26.81 3.74 -12.99
CA SER A 191 -28.21 3.45 -12.70
C SER A 191 -28.45 3.07 -11.23
N LYS A 192 -27.40 2.76 -10.47
CA LYS A 192 -27.49 2.39 -9.06
C LYS A 192 -27.65 3.65 -8.19
N PRO A 193 -28.55 3.63 -7.18
CA PRO A 193 -28.62 4.71 -6.20
C PRO A 193 -27.25 4.98 -5.57
N ALA A 194 -26.93 6.25 -5.32
CA ALA A 194 -25.73 6.63 -4.61
C ALA A 194 -25.69 5.98 -3.21
N GLY A 195 -24.53 5.50 -2.82
CA GLY A 195 -24.30 5.03 -1.46
C GLY A 195 -24.10 6.21 -0.49
N LYS A 196 -24.04 5.90 0.79
CA LYS A 196 -23.85 6.92 1.84
C LYS A 196 -22.53 7.67 1.70
N LEU A 197 -21.46 6.99 1.26
CA LEU A 197 -20.11 7.55 1.17
C LEU A 197 -19.53 7.45 -0.25
N HIS A 198 -20.10 6.63 -1.12
CA HIS A 198 -19.55 6.31 -2.43
C HIS A 198 -20.61 6.47 -3.53
N GLN A 199 -20.22 7.07 -4.66
CA GLN A 199 -21.15 7.30 -5.79
C GLN A 199 -20.43 7.39 -7.14
N HIS A 200 -19.10 7.24 -7.19
CA HIS A 200 -18.34 7.44 -8.43
C HIS A 200 -18.40 6.19 -9.31
N ALA A 201 -19.29 6.19 -10.29
CA ALA A 201 -19.61 5.03 -11.13
C ALA A 201 -18.40 4.41 -11.83
N THR A 202 -17.55 5.24 -12.47
CA THR A 202 -16.35 4.73 -13.16
C THR A 202 -15.38 4.07 -12.18
N TYR A 203 -15.19 4.64 -10.99
CA TYR A 203 -14.32 4.05 -9.96
C TYR A 203 -14.89 2.74 -9.44
N ALA A 204 -16.21 2.66 -9.25
CA ALA A 204 -16.90 1.43 -8.86
C ALA A 204 -16.76 0.33 -9.93
N ALA A 205 -16.87 0.69 -11.21
CA ALA A 205 -16.68 -0.21 -12.33
C ALA A 205 -15.22 -0.76 -12.41
N MET A 206 -14.22 0.07 -12.11
CA MET A 206 -12.81 -0.38 -11.99
C MET A 206 -12.63 -1.34 -10.82
N ILE A 207 -13.25 -1.08 -9.67
CA ILE A 207 -13.24 -1.98 -8.50
C ILE A 207 -13.91 -3.32 -8.84
N ARG A 208 -15.05 -3.30 -9.55
CA ARG A 208 -15.73 -4.52 -10.03
C ARG A 208 -14.84 -5.36 -10.92
N SER A 209 -14.11 -4.74 -11.86
CA SER A 209 -13.17 -5.46 -12.73
C SER A 209 -12.01 -6.07 -11.92
N MET A 210 -11.52 -5.40 -10.89
CA MET A 210 -10.50 -5.94 -9.98
C MET A 210 -11.06 -7.11 -9.15
N ASP A 211 -12.28 -7.00 -8.64
CA ASP A 211 -12.96 -8.09 -7.92
C ASP A 211 -13.13 -9.33 -8.79
N GLN A 212 -13.59 -9.16 -10.04
CA GLN A 212 -13.70 -10.25 -11.02
C GLN A 212 -12.34 -10.90 -11.30
N SER A 213 -11.28 -10.10 -11.37
CA SER A 213 -9.91 -10.62 -11.53
C SER A 213 -9.53 -11.55 -10.37
N ILE A 214 -9.75 -11.10 -9.13
CA ILE A 214 -9.45 -11.90 -7.93
C ILE A 214 -10.27 -13.18 -7.94
N GLY A 215 -11.56 -13.09 -8.31
CA GLY A 215 -12.43 -14.25 -8.48
C GLY A 215 -11.87 -15.29 -9.46
N ARG A 216 -11.36 -14.83 -10.62
CA ARG A 216 -10.76 -15.71 -11.64
C ARG A 216 -9.45 -16.37 -11.14
N VAL A 217 -8.60 -15.61 -10.45
CA VAL A 217 -7.34 -16.16 -9.86
C VAL A 217 -7.65 -17.23 -8.82
N LEU A 218 -8.56 -16.95 -7.89
CA LEU A 218 -8.99 -17.93 -6.88
C LEU A 218 -9.66 -19.15 -7.50
N GLN A 219 -10.43 -18.98 -8.56
CA GLN A 219 -11.03 -20.10 -9.31
C GLN A 219 -9.94 -20.93 -9.99
N THR A 220 -8.92 -20.30 -10.60
CA THR A 220 -7.80 -21.02 -11.21
C THR A 220 -7.04 -21.85 -10.17
N LEU A 221 -6.80 -21.33 -8.97
CA LEU A 221 -6.17 -22.10 -7.89
C LEU A 221 -7.01 -23.35 -7.53
N ARG A 222 -8.34 -23.23 -7.45
CA ARG A 222 -9.24 -24.38 -7.18
C ARG A 222 -9.21 -25.40 -8.32
N GLU A 223 -9.30 -24.95 -9.57
CA GLU A 223 -9.26 -25.82 -10.75
C GLU A 223 -7.94 -26.59 -10.87
N GLN A 224 -6.83 -25.99 -10.44
CA GLN A 224 -5.53 -26.64 -10.40
C GLN A 224 -5.26 -27.40 -9.08
N GLN A 225 -6.25 -27.50 -8.17
CA GLN A 225 -6.13 -28.14 -6.85
C GLN A 225 -4.98 -27.57 -5.99
N LEU A 226 -4.75 -26.26 -6.12
CA LEU A 226 -3.72 -25.50 -5.41
C LEU A 226 -4.28 -24.64 -4.27
N ASP A 227 -5.60 -24.50 -4.17
CA ASP A 227 -6.26 -23.60 -3.21
C ASP A 227 -5.97 -23.95 -1.74
N GLN A 228 -5.74 -25.26 -1.43
CA GLN A 228 -5.34 -25.72 -0.09
C GLN A 228 -3.81 -25.72 0.14
N LYS A 229 -3.03 -25.34 -0.85
CA LYS A 229 -1.57 -25.29 -0.80
C LYS A 229 -1.01 -23.89 -1.06
N THR A 230 -1.89 -22.90 -1.28
CA THR A 230 -1.49 -21.53 -1.62
C THR A 230 -1.94 -20.57 -0.53
N ILE A 231 -0.97 -19.83 -0.01
CA ILE A 231 -1.23 -18.67 0.85
C ILE A 231 -1.69 -17.52 -0.04
N VAL A 232 -2.81 -16.89 0.30
CA VAL A 232 -3.34 -15.75 -0.44
C VAL A 232 -3.34 -14.52 0.46
N VAL A 233 -2.68 -13.45 0.00
CA VAL A 233 -2.65 -12.16 0.68
C VAL A 233 -3.26 -11.11 -0.21
N PHE A 234 -4.23 -10.38 0.31
CA PHE A 234 -4.84 -9.23 -0.34
C PHE A 234 -4.61 -7.98 0.48
N THR A 235 -4.04 -6.95 -0.14
CA THR A 235 -3.79 -5.65 0.51
C THR A 235 -3.78 -4.51 -0.52
N SER A 236 -3.61 -3.28 -0.05
CA SER A 236 -3.41 -2.09 -0.88
C SER A 236 -2.09 -1.40 -0.55
N ASP A 237 -1.51 -0.72 -1.54
CA ASP A 237 -0.24 0.00 -1.36
C ASP A 237 -0.39 1.37 -0.66
N ASN A 238 -1.61 1.93 -0.61
CA ASN A 238 -1.94 3.17 0.11
C ASN A 238 -3.46 3.36 0.20
N GLY A 239 -3.89 4.39 0.91
CA GLY A 239 -5.29 4.78 1.00
C GLY A 239 -5.91 5.21 -0.33
N GLY A 240 -7.23 5.37 -0.35
CA GLY A 240 -8.02 5.64 -1.56
C GLY A 240 -7.72 7.00 -2.19
N TYR A 241 -7.99 7.11 -3.49
CA TYR A 241 -7.87 8.35 -4.26
C TYR A 241 -9.01 9.30 -3.91
N GLY A 242 -8.75 10.32 -3.05
CA GLY A 242 -9.76 11.21 -2.49
C GLY A 242 -10.76 11.81 -3.48
N PRO A 243 -10.37 12.23 -4.71
CA PRO A 243 -11.33 12.75 -5.69
C PRO A 243 -12.36 11.74 -6.20
N ALA A 244 -12.16 10.43 -5.99
CA ALA A 244 -13.06 9.38 -6.49
C ALA A 244 -13.70 8.53 -5.38
N THR A 245 -13.17 8.55 -4.16
CA THR A 245 -13.67 7.73 -3.06
C THR A 245 -13.54 8.45 -1.72
N SER A 246 -14.50 8.25 -0.85
CA SER A 246 -14.44 8.69 0.55
C SER A 246 -13.68 7.66 1.39
N MET A 247 -12.89 8.14 2.34
CA MET A 247 -12.25 7.30 3.35
C MET A 247 -12.95 7.40 4.72
N LEU A 248 -14.03 8.18 4.82
CA LEU A 248 -14.76 8.34 6.08
C LEU A 248 -15.14 6.98 6.72
N PRO A 249 -15.03 6.85 8.05
CA PRO A 249 -14.73 7.91 9.04
C PRO A 249 -13.25 8.30 9.14
N LEU A 250 -12.34 7.68 8.38
CA LEU A 250 -10.90 7.95 8.43
C LEU A 250 -10.58 9.31 7.81
N ARG A 251 -9.77 10.11 8.50
CA ARG A 251 -9.30 11.41 7.99
C ARG A 251 -8.29 11.23 6.85
N GLY A 252 -8.37 12.09 5.85
CA GLY A 252 -7.41 12.12 4.75
C GLY A 252 -7.66 11.07 3.67
N SER A 253 -6.68 10.92 2.78
CA SER A 253 -6.69 10.00 1.63
C SER A 253 -5.27 9.81 1.11
N LYS A 254 -5.09 9.08 0.01
CA LYS A 254 -3.79 8.85 -0.66
C LYS A 254 -2.88 10.07 -0.64
N GLY A 255 -1.68 9.91 -0.15
CA GLY A 255 -0.65 10.95 -0.03
C GLY A 255 -0.68 11.73 1.27
N MET A 256 -1.58 11.41 2.21
CA MET A 256 -1.63 11.96 3.56
C MET A 256 -1.23 10.90 4.58
N LEU A 257 -0.71 11.34 5.75
CA LEU A 257 -0.30 10.42 6.82
C LEU A 257 -1.36 10.28 7.94
N TYR A 258 -2.54 10.81 7.72
CA TYR A 258 -3.72 10.48 8.51
C TYR A 258 -4.24 9.08 8.16
N GLU A 259 -5.09 8.51 9.01
CA GLU A 259 -5.59 7.13 8.90
C GLU A 259 -6.09 6.79 7.47
N GLY A 260 -6.84 7.71 6.83
CA GLY A 260 -7.38 7.48 5.48
C GLY A 260 -6.34 7.41 4.36
N GLY A 261 -5.10 7.86 4.61
CA GLY A 261 -4.01 7.78 3.64
C GLY A 261 -3.12 6.55 3.79
N ILE A 262 -3.04 5.99 4.98
CA ILE A 262 -2.11 4.89 5.31
C ILE A 262 -2.78 3.61 5.83
N ARG A 263 -3.99 3.67 6.37
CA ARG A 263 -4.72 2.47 6.81
C ARG A 263 -5.34 1.77 5.59
N VAL A 264 -5.00 0.51 5.40
CA VAL A 264 -5.32 -0.27 4.20
C VAL A 264 -6.00 -1.60 4.57
N PRO A 265 -6.78 -2.22 3.67
CA PRO A 265 -7.24 -3.58 3.87
C PRO A 265 -6.05 -4.55 3.91
N LEU A 266 -6.14 -5.56 4.77
CA LEU A 266 -5.25 -6.70 4.75
C LEU A 266 -6.05 -7.95 5.09
N LEU A 267 -6.03 -8.92 4.16
CA LEU A 267 -6.59 -10.25 4.32
C LEU A 267 -5.48 -11.26 4.10
N ILE A 268 -5.37 -12.23 4.99
CA ILE A 268 -4.42 -13.34 4.83
C ILE A 268 -5.19 -14.65 4.99
N LYS A 269 -5.19 -15.45 3.93
CA LYS A 269 -5.67 -16.83 3.91
C LYS A 269 -4.47 -17.77 3.88
N TRP A 270 -4.26 -18.48 4.96
CA TRP A 270 -3.24 -19.53 5.06
C TRP A 270 -3.94 -20.85 5.37
N PRO A 271 -4.19 -21.70 4.35
CA PRO A 271 -4.95 -22.94 4.53
C PRO A 271 -4.38 -23.83 5.65
N GLY A 272 -5.26 -24.31 6.50
CA GLY A 272 -4.89 -25.16 7.64
C GLY A 272 -4.30 -24.40 8.84
N VAL A 273 -4.06 -23.10 8.75
CA VAL A 273 -3.48 -22.28 9.83
C VAL A 273 -4.39 -21.14 10.25
N THR A 274 -4.77 -20.22 9.33
CA THR A 274 -5.66 -19.12 9.67
C THR A 274 -7.09 -19.60 9.89
N GLN A 275 -7.73 -19.14 10.95
CA GLN A 275 -9.15 -19.38 11.18
C GLN A 275 -9.98 -18.53 10.19
N PRO A 276 -10.81 -19.13 9.33
CA PRO A 276 -11.65 -18.40 8.39
C PRO A 276 -12.57 -17.39 9.10
N GLY A 277 -12.68 -16.19 8.54
CA GLY A 277 -13.53 -15.12 9.06
C GLY A 277 -13.01 -14.46 10.36
N SER A 278 -11.90 -14.95 10.94
CA SER A 278 -11.31 -14.34 12.13
C SER A 278 -10.85 -12.91 11.89
N THR A 279 -10.69 -12.16 12.98
CA THR A 279 -10.32 -10.73 12.92
C THR A 279 -9.35 -10.40 14.04
N THR A 280 -8.32 -9.60 13.73
CA THR A 280 -7.46 -8.99 14.73
C THR A 280 -7.44 -7.46 14.62
N GLY A 281 -7.31 -6.81 15.78
CA GLY A 281 -7.14 -5.35 15.88
C GLY A 281 -5.69 -4.92 16.11
N GLU A 282 -4.74 -5.87 16.10
CA GLU A 282 -3.31 -5.55 16.25
C GLU A 282 -2.83 -4.65 15.12
N ALA A 283 -2.04 -3.64 15.49
CA ALA A 283 -1.48 -2.70 14.52
C ALA A 283 -0.31 -3.36 13.77
N VAL A 284 -0.49 -3.54 12.47
CA VAL A 284 0.50 -4.15 11.58
C VAL A 284 0.81 -3.24 10.39
N ILE A 285 1.98 -3.39 9.81
CA ILE A 285 2.43 -2.54 8.71
C ILE A 285 2.97 -3.42 7.57
N ASN A 286 2.86 -2.98 6.32
CA ASN A 286 3.13 -3.86 5.18
C ASN A 286 4.58 -4.38 5.07
N LEU A 287 5.55 -3.74 5.72
CA LEU A 287 6.92 -4.28 5.81
C LEU A 287 7.02 -5.53 6.70
N ASP A 288 6.02 -5.79 7.56
CA ASP A 288 5.88 -7.02 8.34
C ASP A 288 5.65 -8.24 7.45
N LEU A 289 5.11 -8.04 6.25
CA LEU A 289 4.84 -9.13 5.32
C LEU A 289 6.12 -9.82 4.85
N TYR A 290 7.26 -9.11 4.82
CA TYR A 290 8.54 -9.70 4.45
C TYR A 290 8.95 -10.83 5.42
N PRO A 291 9.20 -10.59 6.72
CA PRO A 291 9.53 -11.66 7.65
C PRO A 291 8.39 -12.68 7.81
N THR A 292 7.14 -12.25 7.69
CA THR A 292 5.97 -13.14 7.73
C THR A 292 6.03 -14.18 6.60
N PHE A 293 6.28 -13.76 5.37
CA PHE A 293 6.36 -14.67 4.24
C PHE A 293 7.51 -15.66 4.37
N LEU A 294 8.67 -15.22 4.86
CA LEU A 294 9.80 -16.12 5.13
C LEU A 294 9.41 -17.18 6.16
N GLU A 295 8.82 -16.78 7.29
CA GLU A 295 8.42 -17.73 8.32
C GLU A 295 7.31 -18.68 7.86
N MET A 296 6.29 -18.19 7.13
CA MET A 296 5.19 -19.02 6.59
C MET A 296 5.71 -20.09 5.62
N THR A 297 6.84 -19.84 4.97
CA THR A 297 7.45 -20.75 3.97
C THR A 297 8.69 -21.48 4.47
N ASN A 298 8.99 -21.34 5.77
CA ASN A 298 10.18 -21.93 6.42
C ASN A 298 11.50 -21.51 5.75
N ILE A 299 11.58 -20.30 5.19
CA ILE A 299 12.81 -19.70 4.70
C ILE A 299 13.46 -18.93 5.86
N PRO A 300 14.67 -19.26 6.30
CA PRO A 300 15.28 -18.58 7.44
C PRO A 300 15.64 -17.14 7.10
N VAL A 301 15.43 -16.21 8.04
CA VAL A 301 16.01 -14.86 7.97
C VAL A 301 17.53 -15.00 8.19
N LEU A 302 18.33 -14.36 7.35
CA LEU A 302 19.79 -14.40 7.49
C LEU A 302 20.26 -13.44 8.59
N GLU A 303 21.30 -13.81 9.33
CA GLU A 303 21.87 -12.94 10.37
C GLU A 303 22.36 -11.59 9.84
N SER A 304 22.77 -11.54 8.57
CA SER A 304 23.18 -10.31 7.89
C SER A 304 22.01 -9.48 7.34
N GLU A 305 20.78 -9.99 7.42
CA GLU A 305 19.60 -9.37 6.83
C GLU A 305 18.93 -8.43 7.84
N LEU A 306 19.01 -7.13 7.55
CA LEU A 306 18.31 -6.14 8.34
C LEU A 306 16.85 -6.09 7.89
N LEU A 307 15.93 -6.30 8.84
CA LEU A 307 14.49 -6.12 8.65
C LEU A 307 13.96 -5.18 9.74
N ASP A 308 13.08 -4.26 9.36
CA ASP A 308 12.39 -3.39 10.30
C ASP A 308 11.00 -3.94 10.69
N GLY A 309 10.51 -4.95 9.97
CA GLY A 309 9.24 -5.63 10.21
C GLY A 309 9.34 -6.78 11.21
N GLU A 310 8.20 -7.18 11.73
CA GLU A 310 8.04 -8.34 12.61
C GLU A 310 7.10 -9.35 11.96
N SER A 311 7.33 -10.65 12.21
CA SER A 311 6.47 -11.69 11.66
C SER A 311 5.07 -11.68 12.28
N LEU A 312 4.06 -11.78 11.44
CA LEU A 312 2.66 -11.87 11.82
C LEU A 312 2.20 -13.31 12.07
N VAL A 313 3.08 -14.31 11.93
CA VAL A 313 2.75 -15.74 12.10
C VAL A 313 2.11 -16.04 13.46
N PRO A 314 2.54 -15.46 14.59
CA PRO A 314 1.85 -15.65 15.87
C PRO A 314 0.36 -15.25 15.82
N LEU A 315 0.04 -14.11 15.20
CA LEU A 315 -1.36 -13.66 15.00
C LEU A 315 -2.14 -14.58 14.06
N LEU A 316 -1.48 -15.07 13.00
CA LEU A 316 -2.12 -15.95 12.01
C LEU A 316 -2.48 -17.31 12.59
N LYS A 317 -1.70 -17.80 13.57
CA LYS A 317 -1.97 -19.04 14.33
C LYS A 317 -3.05 -18.86 15.38
N ASP A 318 -3.07 -17.69 16.07
CA ASP A 318 -4.05 -17.36 17.08
C ASP A 318 -4.43 -15.87 17.00
N PRO A 319 -5.65 -15.53 16.56
CA PRO A 319 -6.10 -14.14 16.41
C PRO A 319 -6.23 -13.39 17.75
N GLN A 320 -6.17 -14.08 18.89
CA GLN A 320 -6.16 -13.45 20.21
C GLN A 320 -4.76 -13.11 20.71
N THR A 321 -3.71 -13.56 20.02
CA THR A 321 -2.33 -13.19 20.33
C THR A 321 -2.17 -11.67 20.31
N ARG A 322 -1.33 -11.17 21.23
CA ARG A 322 -0.88 -9.78 21.23
C ARG A 322 0.58 -9.75 20.78
N LEU A 323 0.88 -8.87 19.85
CA LEU A 323 2.28 -8.56 19.54
C LEU A 323 2.89 -7.79 20.71
N GLU A 324 4.20 -7.90 20.89
CA GLU A 324 4.91 -7.05 21.82
C GLU A 324 4.63 -5.57 21.50
N SER A 325 4.55 -4.73 22.55
CA SER A 325 4.28 -3.30 22.34
C SER A 325 5.42 -2.68 21.53
N ARG A 326 5.15 -2.42 20.26
CA ARG A 326 6.09 -1.78 19.35
C ARG A 326 5.53 -0.46 18.82
N SER A 327 6.41 0.37 18.29
CA SER A 327 6.03 1.57 17.58
C SER A 327 6.08 1.35 16.08
N LEU A 328 5.09 1.86 15.35
CA LEU A 328 5.09 1.96 13.90
C LEU A 328 5.47 3.38 13.50
N PHE A 329 6.25 3.52 12.43
CA PHE A 329 6.79 4.80 12.01
C PHE A 329 6.52 5.08 10.53
N TRP A 330 6.39 6.37 10.22
CA TRP A 330 6.33 6.88 8.85
C TRP A 330 7.21 8.12 8.75
N HIS A 331 7.90 8.26 7.63
CA HIS A 331 8.73 9.41 7.35
C HIS A 331 8.51 9.87 5.92
N PHE A 332 8.07 11.11 5.76
CA PHE A 332 7.73 11.70 4.47
C PHE A 332 8.35 13.09 4.35
N PRO A 333 9.64 13.20 3.98
CA PRO A 333 10.38 14.47 3.93
C PRO A 333 10.18 15.20 2.59
N ALA A 334 8.94 15.24 2.09
CA ALA A 334 8.60 15.73 0.77
C ALA A 334 7.28 16.53 0.77
N TYR A 335 7.01 17.23 -0.32
CA TYR A 335 5.76 17.95 -0.55
C TYR A 335 4.90 17.24 -1.58
N LEU A 336 3.60 17.25 -1.35
CA LEU A 336 2.59 16.83 -2.33
C LEU A 336 1.61 17.96 -2.60
N GLN A 337 1.47 18.31 -3.90
CA GLN A 337 0.48 19.27 -4.32
C GLN A 337 -0.94 18.83 -3.92
N LYS A 338 -1.79 19.79 -3.66
CA LYS A 338 -3.20 19.55 -3.34
C LYS A 338 -3.96 18.89 -4.48
N TYR A 339 -5.04 18.19 -4.17
CA TYR A 339 -6.06 17.86 -5.15
C TYR A 339 -6.86 19.12 -5.54
N ARG A 340 -7.42 19.11 -6.73
CA ARG A 340 -8.33 20.19 -7.15
C ARG A 340 -9.51 20.28 -6.17
N GLY A 341 -9.80 21.48 -5.69
CA GLY A 341 -10.88 21.74 -4.73
C GLY A 341 -10.48 21.70 -3.26
N MET A 342 -9.27 21.28 -2.91
CA MET A 342 -8.78 21.39 -1.53
C MET A 342 -8.47 22.85 -1.17
N GLN A 343 -8.79 23.22 0.08
CA GLN A 343 -8.48 24.55 0.62
C GLN A 343 -6.99 24.70 0.93
N GLN A 344 -6.38 23.66 1.52
CA GLN A 344 -4.96 23.65 1.87
C GLN A 344 -4.08 23.78 0.62
N ARG A 345 -2.90 24.37 0.76
CA ARG A 345 -1.93 24.55 -0.34
C ARG A 345 -1.27 23.26 -0.77
N PHE A 346 -1.00 22.39 0.19
CA PHE A 346 -0.43 21.07 0.00
C PHE A 346 -1.38 20.01 0.54
N ARG A 347 -1.33 18.85 -0.05
CA ARG A 347 -1.96 17.64 0.51
C ARG A 347 -1.15 17.12 1.68
N THR A 348 0.17 17.23 1.58
CA THR A 348 1.13 16.84 2.62
C THR A 348 2.37 17.70 2.50
N THR A 349 2.87 18.18 3.62
CA THR A 349 4.17 18.82 3.81
C THR A 349 5.13 17.83 4.49
N PRO A 350 6.43 18.13 4.60
CA PRO A 350 7.38 17.25 5.27
C PRO A 350 6.97 16.95 6.71
N VAL A 351 6.85 15.65 7.04
CA VAL A 351 6.28 15.17 8.31
C VAL A 351 6.83 13.78 8.66
N SER A 352 7.01 13.53 9.96
CA SER A 352 7.19 12.18 10.51
C SER A 352 6.04 11.81 11.44
N VAL A 353 5.78 10.50 11.55
CA VAL A 353 4.69 9.98 12.36
C VAL A 353 5.18 8.77 13.17
N ILE A 354 4.72 8.69 14.42
CA ILE A 354 4.81 7.51 15.26
C ILE A 354 3.42 7.09 15.70
N ARG A 355 3.15 5.78 15.68
CA ARG A 355 2.02 5.16 16.34
C ARG A 355 2.53 4.16 17.37
N GLN A 356 2.10 4.31 18.62
CA GLN A 356 2.40 3.37 19.69
C GLN A 356 1.12 3.07 20.48
N GLY A 357 0.73 1.80 20.47
CA GLY A 357 -0.57 1.42 21.00
C GLY A 357 -1.72 2.17 20.32
N ASP A 358 -2.55 2.86 21.08
CA ASP A 358 -3.68 3.64 20.60
C ASP A 358 -3.31 5.08 20.18
N TRP A 359 -2.10 5.52 20.51
CA TRP A 359 -1.65 6.89 20.30
C TRP A 359 -0.88 7.05 18.98
N LYS A 360 -1.15 8.17 18.30
CA LYS A 360 -0.48 8.55 17.06
C LYS A 360 -0.08 10.01 17.13
N LEU A 361 1.22 10.28 16.91
CA LEU A 361 1.80 11.62 16.87
C LEU A 361 2.31 11.91 15.46
N LEU A 362 1.94 13.06 14.94
CA LEU A 362 2.50 13.62 13.71
C LEU A 362 3.38 14.82 14.09
N GLU A 363 4.58 14.92 13.53
CA GLU A 363 5.50 16.05 13.71
C GLU A 363 5.83 16.65 12.35
N PHE A 364 5.44 17.90 12.14
CA PHE A 364 5.61 18.64 10.88
C PHE A 364 6.87 19.48 10.91
N PHE A 365 7.71 19.35 9.88
CA PHE A 365 9.06 19.98 9.91
C PHE A 365 9.04 21.46 9.55
N GLU A 366 8.00 22.00 8.89
CA GLU A 366 7.94 23.40 8.48
C GLU A 366 7.96 24.39 9.66
N ASP A 367 7.35 24.05 10.75
CA ASP A 367 7.19 24.90 11.94
C ASP A 367 7.35 24.15 13.27
N GLY A 368 7.57 22.83 13.19
CA GLY A 368 7.75 21.99 14.38
C GLY A 368 6.45 21.69 15.13
N HIS A 369 5.28 22.05 14.58
CA HIS A 369 4.04 21.73 15.27
C HIS A 369 3.79 20.21 15.32
N GLN A 370 3.10 19.78 16.35
CA GLN A 370 2.79 18.38 16.60
C GLN A 370 1.29 18.21 16.75
N GLU A 371 0.77 17.13 16.17
CA GLU A 371 -0.63 16.71 16.34
C GLU A 371 -0.66 15.34 17.01
N LEU A 372 -1.40 15.20 18.13
CA LEU A 372 -1.56 13.95 18.86
C LEU A 372 -3.00 13.46 18.77
N TYR A 373 -3.20 12.18 18.47
CA TYR A 373 -4.51 11.55 18.38
C TYR A 373 -4.56 10.23 19.15
N ASN A 374 -5.74 9.88 19.68
CA ASN A 374 -6.02 8.54 20.18
C ASN A 374 -6.90 7.81 19.16
N THR A 375 -6.31 6.98 18.32
CA THR A 375 -6.98 6.32 17.19
C THR A 375 -7.99 5.25 17.59
N ARG A 376 -8.00 4.79 18.84
CA ARG A 376 -9.03 3.89 19.35
C ARG A 376 -10.33 4.63 19.70
N LEU A 377 -10.21 5.82 20.28
CA LEU A 377 -11.36 6.63 20.70
C LEU A 377 -11.85 7.54 19.56
N ASP A 378 -10.96 7.94 18.69
CA ASP A 378 -11.19 8.87 17.58
C ASP A 378 -10.41 8.42 16.33
N ILE A 379 -10.96 7.43 15.64
CA ILE A 379 -10.35 6.89 14.40
C ILE A 379 -10.34 7.92 13.25
N GLY A 380 -11.18 8.96 13.37
CA GLY A 380 -11.28 10.04 12.39
C GLY A 380 -10.26 11.15 12.61
N GLU A 381 -9.43 11.07 13.67
CA GLU A 381 -8.40 12.09 13.96
C GLU A 381 -8.99 13.50 13.96
N SER A 382 -10.18 13.64 14.56
CA SER A 382 -10.95 14.89 14.58
C SER A 382 -10.61 15.78 15.78
N LYS A 383 -10.11 15.18 16.88
CA LYS A 383 -9.79 15.87 18.14
C LYS A 383 -8.30 15.82 18.40
N GLU A 384 -7.64 16.94 18.16
CA GLU A 384 -6.22 17.12 18.48
C GLU A 384 -6.02 17.20 20.01
N LEU A 385 -5.02 16.48 20.54
CA LEU A 385 -4.82 16.25 21.97
C LEU A 385 -3.44 16.68 22.50
N SER A 386 -2.52 17.22 21.68
CA SER A 386 -1.14 17.52 22.10
C SER A 386 -1.12 18.50 23.29
N GLY A 387 -1.95 19.54 23.24
CA GLY A 387 -2.05 20.53 24.32
C GLY A 387 -2.67 19.98 25.61
N SER A 388 -3.54 18.98 25.53
CA SER A 388 -4.19 18.37 26.70
C SER A 388 -3.43 17.16 27.27
N HIS A 389 -2.47 16.59 26.51
CA HIS A 389 -1.65 15.44 26.90
C HIS A 389 -0.16 15.69 26.64
N PRO A 390 0.44 16.75 27.25
CA PRO A 390 1.81 17.15 26.94
C PRO A 390 2.86 16.08 27.26
N GLU A 391 2.66 15.30 28.33
CA GLU A 391 3.58 14.21 28.70
C GLU A 391 3.59 13.10 27.65
N LYS A 392 2.42 12.69 27.15
CA LYS A 392 2.31 11.68 26.08
C LYS A 392 2.88 12.20 24.76
N THR A 393 2.66 13.48 24.44
CA THR A 393 3.25 14.13 23.26
C THR A 393 4.77 14.09 23.33
N GLN A 394 5.34 14.46 24.49
CA GLN A 394 6.80 14.45 24.70
C GLN A 394 7.38 13.02 24.64
N GLU A 395 6.72 12.03 25.26
CA GLU A 395 7.13 10.61 25.21
C GLU A 395 7.24 10.11 23.78
N LEU A 396 6.20 10.33 22.97
CA LEU A 396 6.16 9.87 21.59
C LEU A 396 7.13 10.65 20.69
N SER A 397 7.27 11.95 20.89
CA SER A 397 8.25 12.78 20.18
C SER A 397 9.67 12.29 20.42
N GLN A 398 10.04 12.00 21.68
CA GLN A 398 11.36 11.44 22.01
C GLN A 398 11.56 10.05 21.36
N ALA A 399 10.54 9.21 21.33
CA ALA A 399 10.61 7.90 20.67
C ALA A 399 10.79 8.06 19.15
N LEU A 400 10.07 8.99 18.52
CA LEU A 400 10.18 9.33 17.11
C LEU A 400 11.60 9.82 16.77
N HIS A 401 12.15 10.74 17.55
CA HIS A 401 13.50 11.29 17.34
C HIS A 401 14.59 10.23 17.52
N ARG A 402 14.46 9.30 18.47
CA ARG A 402 15.37 8.15 18.61
C ARG A 402 15.37 7.29 17.36
N TRP A 403 14.16 6.94 16.85
CA TRP A 403 14.03 6.16 15.64
C TRP A 403 14.59 6.88 14.40
N GLN A 404 14.27 8.17 14.21
CA GLN A 404 14.82 8.98 13.11
C GLN A 404 16.35 8.95 13.09
N LYS A 405 16.98 9.07 14.26
CA LYS A 405 18.44 8.97 14.41
C LYS A 405 18.95 7.57 14.07
N GLN A 406 18.26 6.52 14.54
CA GLN A 406 18.65 5.12 14.32
C GLN A 406 18.61 4.76 12.83
N VAL A 407 17.59 5.19 12.11
CA VAL A 407 17.44 4.93 10.67
C VAL A 407 18.10 5.97 9.77
N LYS A 408 18.76 6.97 10.36
CA LYS A 408 19.40 8.11 9.66
C LYS A 408 18.41 8.84 8.74
N ALA A 409 17.22 9.13 9.26
CA ALA A 409 16.17 9.81 8.51
C ALA A 409 16.63 11.18 8.02
N ALA A 410 16.42 11.49 6.75
CA ALA A 410 16.74 12.78 6.16
C ALA A 410 15.71 13.83 6.57
N ILE A 411 16.04 14.68 7.54
CA ILE A 411 15.16 15.72 8.06
C ILE A 411 15.33 17.02 7.27
N PRO A 412 14.30 17.50 6.53
CA PRO A 412 14.34 18.82 5.89
C PRO A 412 14.50 19.93 6.94
N ALA A 413 15.53 20.73 6.80
CA ALA A 413 15.82 21.84 7.71
C ALA A 413 16.24 23.13 6.98
N GLU A 414 16.66 23.01 5.72
CA GLU A 414 17.11 24.15 4.92
C GLU A 414 15.91 24.91 4.36
N LEU A 415 15.93 26.24 4.54
CA LEU A 415 14.87 27.10 4.01
C LEU A 415 14.94 27.19 2.49
N ASN A 416 13.78 27.07 1.84
CA ASN A 416 13.67 27.29 0.41
C ASN A 416 13.81 28.79 0.09
N PRO A 417 14.80 29.20 -0.73
CA PRO A 417 15.00 30.62 -1.07
C PRO A 417 13.84 31.23 -1.84
N GLU A 418 13.04 30.42 -2.51
CA GLU A 418 11.84 30.89 -3.24
C GLU A 418 10.60 31.02 -2.35
N TYR A 419 10.71 30.62 -1.09
CA TYR A 419 9.59 30.71 -0.15
C TYR A 419 9.20 32.17 0.10
N LYS A 420 7.93 32.47 -0.12
CA LYS A 420 7.34 33.78 0.19
C LYS A 420 6.17 33.55 1.13
N PRO A 421 6.32 33.89 2.43
CA PRO A 421 5.18 33.91 3.34
C PRO A 421 4.08 34.82 2.77
N GLU A 422 2.84 34.53 3.10
CA GLU A 422 1.74 35.42 2.72
C GLU A 422 1.87 36.76 3.42
N ASP A 423 1.59 37.81 2.64
CA ASP A 423 1.27 39.12 3.18
C ASP A 423 -0.11 39.10 3.83
#